data_43ff3d93b6bdf59e1a61f09db12c6676
#
_entry.id   43ff3d93b6bdf59e1a61f09db12c6676
#
_cell.length_a   1.000
_cell.length_b   1.000
_cell.length_c   1.000
_cell.angle_alpha   90.00
_cell.angle_beta   90.00
_cell.angle_gamma   90.00
#
_symmetry.space_group_name_H-M   'P 1'
#
loop_
_entity.id
_entity.type
_entity.pdbx_description
1 polymer ?
#
loop_
_entity_poly.entity_id
_entity_poly.type
_entity_poly.pdbx_seq_one_letter_code
_entity_poly.pdbx_strand_id
1 'polypeptide(L)'
;GVRKVWRQLLREGIRVARCTVARLMAVMGLAGVLRGKKVRTTVSRKAVSAGDRVNRQFVAERPDQLWVADFTYVSTWQGFVYVAFIIDVFAGCIVGWRVSSSMETTFVLDALEQALWA
;
A
#
# COMPACT_ATOMS: atom_id res chain seq x y z
N GLY A 1 -17.80 16.97 5.70
CA GLY A 1 -16.82 16.67 6.74
C GLY A 1 -16.31 17.93 7.46
N VAL A 2 -15.49 17.76 8.47
CA VAL A 2 -14.97 18.79 9.39
C VAL A 2 -14.54 20.08 8.69
N ARG A 3 -13.77 20.01 7.61
CA ARG A 3 -13.29 21.21 6.89
C ARG A 3 -14.40 22.05 6.31
N LYS A 4 -15.46 21.44 5.77
CA LYS A 4 -16.61 22.17 5.20
C LYS A 4 -17.43 22.84 6.29
N VAL A 5 -17.69 22.14 7.39
CA VAL A 5 -18.40 22.68 8.55
C VAL A 5 -17.61 23.84 9.15
N TRP A 6 -16.32 23.68 9.40
CA TRP A 6 -15.47 24.75 9.91
C TRP A 6 -15.47 26.00 9.03
N ARG A 7 -15.33 25.83 7.71
CA ARG A 7 -15.38 26.96 6.77
C ARG A 7 -16.75 27.65 6.75
N GLN A 8 -17.82 26.88 6.89
CA GLN A 8 -19.16 27.44 6.97
C GLN A 8 -19.36 28.28 8.24
N LEU A 9 -18.90 27.77 9.38
CA LEU A 9 -18.93 28.53 10.64
C LEU A 9 -18.17 29.85 10.53
N LEU A 10 -16.99 29.84 9.90
CA LEU A 10 -16.26 31.09 9.64
C LEU A 10 -17.00 32.07 8.76
N ARG A 11 -17.76 31.62 7.73
CA ARG A 11 -18.59 32.45 6.90
C ARG A 11 -19.76 33.08 7.67
N GLU A 12 -20.25 32.36 8.66
CA GLU A 12 -21.33 32.84 9.56
C GLU A 12 -20.78 33.69 10.72
N GLY A 13 -19.49 34.04 10.70
CA GLY A 13 -18.86 34.89 11.70
C GLY A 13 -18.46 34.17 12.98
N ILE A 14 -18.60 32.84 13.05
CA ILE A 14 -18.24 32.03 14.22
C ILE A 14 -16.78 31.68 14.13
N ARG A 15 -15.93 32.35 14.89
CA ARG A 15 -14.48 32.07 14.96
C ARG A 15 -14.20 30.93 15.92
N VAL A 16 -13.92 29.76 15.38
CA VAL A 16 -13.60 28.55 16.12
C VAL A 16 -12.44 27.81 15.44
N ALA A 17 -11.58 27.16 16.22
CA ALA A 17 -10.50 26.35 15.69
C ALA A 17 -11.04 25.08 15.01
N ARG A 18 -10.41 24.65 13.93
CA ARG A 18 -10.80 23.43 13.21
C ARG A 18 -10.77 22.16 14.09
N CYS A 19 -9.80 22.07 15.01
CA CYS A 19 -9.70 20.94 15.95
C CYS A 19 -10.89 20.90 16.93
N THR A 20 -11.39 22.06 17.36
CA THR A 20 -12.60 22.16 18.20
C THR A 20 -13.83 21.65 17.45
N VAL A 21 -14.00 22.06 16.18
CA VAL A 21 -15.09 21.55 15.32
C VAL A 21 -14.97 20.03 15.15
N ALA A 22 -13.78 19.50 14.92
CA ALA A 22 -13.56 18.07 14.79
C ALA A 22 -13.97 17.30 16.05
N ARG A 23 -13.54 17.78 17.21
CA ARG A 23 -13.87 17.20 18.50
C ARG A 23 -15.38 17.23 18.80
N LEU A 24 -16.02 18.36 18.57
CA LEU A 24 -17.46 18.51 18.80
C LEU A 24 -18.28 17.62 17.86
N MET A 25 -17.89 17.56 16.57
CA MET A 25 -18.54 16.65 15.62
C MET A 25 -18.41 15.18 16.06
N ALA A 26 -17.24 14.78 16.57
CA ALA A 26 -17.05 13.43 17.09
C ALA A 26 -17.93 13.12 18.29
N VAL A 27 -18.03 14.06 19.26
CA VAL A 27 -18.89 13.93 20.44
C VAL A 27 -20.37 13.81 20.04
N MET A 28 -20.80 14.58 19.01
CA MET A 28 -22.17 14.53 18.48
C MET A 28 -22.44 13.36 17.54
N GLY A 29 -21.47 12.48 17.30
CA GLY A 29 -21.58 11.37 16.35
C GLY A 29 -21.71 11.80 14.88
N LEU A 30 -21.34 13.03 14.54
CA LEU A 30 -21.43 13.57 13.19
C LEU A 30 -20.20 13.24 12.39
N ALA A 31 -20.34 12.47 11.32
CA ALA A 31 -19.30 12.13 10.38
C ALA A 31 -19.65 12.54 8.95
N GLY A 32 -18.62 12.87 8.16
CA GLY A 32 -18.81 13.10 6.74
C GLY A 32 -19.10 11.80 5.99
N VAL A 33 -20.05 11.84 5.06
CA VAL A 33 -20.36 10.69 4.19
C VAL A 33 -19.47 10.73 2.97
N LEU A 34 -18.77 9.62 2.71
CA LEU A 34 -18.03 9.40 1.48
C LEU A 34 -18.95 8.78 0.43
N ARG A 35 -18.95 9.34 -0.79
CA ARG A 35 -19.67 8.74 -1.92
C ARG A 35 -18.95 7.47 -2.39
N GLY A 36 -19.73 6.42 -2.61
CA GLY A 36 -19.28 5.18 -3.20
C GLY A 36 -18.83 4.11 -2.19
N LYS A 37 -18.64 2.91 -2.69
CA LYS A 37 -18.10 1.80 -1.91
C LYS A 37 -16.61 2.02 -1.66
N LYS A 38 -16.16 1.70 -0.45
CA LYS A 38 -14.72 1.59 -0.17
C LYS A 38 -14.12 0.54 -1.10
N VAL A 39 -13.26 0.95 -2.01
CA VAL A 39 -12.52 0.01 -2.86
C VAL A 39 -11.51 -0.73 -1.97
N ARG A 40 -11.69 -2.03 -1.83
CA ARG A 40 -10.69 -2.91 -1.24
C ARG A 40 -9.89 -3.53 -2.38
N THR A 41 -8.63 -3.19 -2.46
CA THR A 41 -7.70 -3.75 -3.45
C THR A 41 -7.07 -5.06 -2.98
N THR A 42 -7.09 -5.32 -1.67
CA THR A 42 -6.52 -6.54 -1.08
C THR A 42 -7.57 -7.25 -0.24
N VAL A 43 -7.77 -8.52 -0.51
CA VAL A 43 -8.59 -9.42 0.31
C VAL A 43 -7.66 -10.35 1.06
N SER A 44 -7.54 -10.13 2.38
CA SER A 44 -6.78 -11.03 3.23
C SER A 44 -7.54 -12.34 3.42
N ARG A 45 -6.92 -13.47 3.08
CA ARG A 45 -7.40 -14.79 3.52
C ARG A 45 -7.02 -14.95 5.00
N LYS A 46 -7.90 -15.58 5.79
CA LYS A 46 -7.60 -15.97 7.18
C LYS A 46 -6.60 -17.15 7.19
N ALA A 47 -5.39 -16.92 6.72
CA ALA A 47 -4.29 -17.85 6.89
C ALA A 47 -3.41 -17.39 8.05
N VAL A 48 -2.75 -18.33 8.70
CA VAL A 48 -1.74 -18.01 9.71
C VAL A 48 -0.68 -17.17 9.03
N SER A 49 -0.56 -15.90 9.43
CA SER A 49 0.47 -15.00 8.93
C SER A 49 1.82 -15.47 9.45
N ALA A 50 2.79 -15.63 8.55
CA ALA A 50 4.18 -15.73 8.98
C ALA A 50 4.55 -14.45 9.75
N GLY A 51 5.12 -14.60 10.95
CA GLY A 51 5.53 -13.44 11.76
C GLY A 51 6.54 -12.56 11.02
N ASP A 52 6.65 -11.30 11.43
CA ASP A 52 7.67 -10.39 10.93
C ASP A 52 9.06 -10.88 11.40
N ARG A 53 9.87 -11.37 10.46
CA ARG A 53 11.24 -11.86 10.71
C ARG A 53 12.28 -10.77 10.59
N VAL A 54 11.95 -9.67 9.94
CA VAL A 54 12.87 -8.57 9.60
C VAL A 54 12.81 -7.46 10.65
N ASN A 55 11.69 -7.35 11.37
CA ASN A 55 11.45 -6.32 12.38
C ASN A 55 11.76 -4.90 11.87
N ARG A 56 11.41 -4.65 10.59
CA ARG A 56 11.68 -3.41 9.85
C ARG A 56 13.17 -3.05 9.69
N GLN A 57 14.08 -3.97 9.97
CA GLN A 57 15.51 -3.79 9.76
C GLN A 57 15.88 -4.32 8.36
N PHE A 58 15.73 -3.48 7.36
CA PHE A 58 16.05 -3.81 5.96
C PHE A 58 17.55 -3.58 5.68
N VAL A 59 18.38 -4.34 6.39
CA VAL A 59 19.84 -4.29 6.25
C VAL A 59 20.36 -5.72 6.06
N ALA A 60 21.28 -5.90 5.14
CA ALA A 60 21.97 -7.16 4.89
C ALA A 60 23.48 -6.92 4.88
N GLU A 61 24.25 -7.85 5.45
CA GLU A 61 25.72 -7.78 5.55
C GLU A 61 26.44 -8.57 4.44
N ARG A 62 25.68 -9.40 3.71
CA ARG A 62 26.20 -10.25 2.63
C ARG A 62 25.13 -10.46 1.55
N PRO A 63 25.52 -10.83 0.31
CA PRO A 63 24.58 -11.21 -0.73
C PRO A 63 23.63 -12.33 -0.27
N ASP A 64 22.43 -12.33 -0.81
CA ASP A 64 21.40 -13.36 -0.61
C ASP A 64 20.95 -13.57 0.85
N GLN A 65 21.27 -12.63 1.73
CA GLN A 65 20.83 -12.70 3.12
C GLN A 65 19.40 -12.23 3.31
N LEU A 66 19.00 -11.19 2.58
CA LEU A 66 17.67 -10.60 2.63
C LEU A 66 17.23 -10.15 1.24
N TRP A 67 16.14 -10.70 0.78
CA TRP A 67 15.47 -10.26 -0.43
C TRP A 67 14.18 -9.55 -0.09
N VAL A 68 13.88 -8.49 -0.80
CA VAL A 68 12.60 -7.79 -0.76
C VAL A 68 11.91 -7.95 -2.09
N ALA A 69 10.62 -8.22 -2.05
CA ALA A 69 9.79 -8.39 -3.24
C ALA A 69 8.69 -7.35 -3.25
N ASP A 70 8.41 -6.82 -4.43
CA ASP A 70 7.29 -5.94 -4.65
C ASP A 70 6.78 -6.11 -6.08
N PHE A 71 5.66 -5.52 -6.39
CA PHE A 71 5.15 -5.44 -7.75
C PHE A 71 4.60 -4.05 -8.03
N THR A 72 4.71 -3.65 -9.27
CA THR A 72 4.17 -2.40 -9.78
C THR A 72 3.32 -2.67 -11.03
N TYR A 73 2.59 -1.68 -11.49
CA TYR A 73 1.87 -1.75 -12.74
C TYR A 73 2.33 -0.63 -13.66
N VAL A 74 2.40 -0.95 -14.95
CA VAL A 74 2.82 -0.04 -16.01
C VAL A 74 1.67 0.10 -17.01
N SER A 75 1.31 1.32 -17.34
CA SER A 75 0.32 1.60 -18.39
C SER A 75 0.97 1.43 -19.77
N THR A 76 0.36 0.60 -20.60
CA THR A 76 0.78 0.36 -21.97
C THR A 76 -0.37 0.68 -22.94
N TRP A 77 -0.06 0.70 -24.23
CA TRP A 77 -1.08 0.87 -25.29
C TRP A 77 -2.18 -0.21 -25.28
N GLN A 78 -1.87 -1.39 -24.74
CA GLN A 78 -2.80 -2.52 -24.64
C GLN A 78 -3.47 -2.63 -23.26
N GLY A 79 -3.23 -1.69 -22.36
CA GLY A 79 -3.72 -1.70 -20.99
C GLY A 79 -2.61 -1.77 -19.96
N PHE A 80 -2.96 -2.11 -18.71
CA PHE A 80 -1.99 -2.27 -17.65
C PHE A 80 -1.29 -3.63 -17.71
N VAL A 81 0.01 -3.62 -17.50
CA VAL A 81 0.82 -4.80 -17.22
C VAL A 81 1.38 -4.70 -15.82
N TYR A 82 1.57 -5.84 -15.17
CA TYR A 82 2.10 -5.95 -13.82
C TYR A 82 3.52 -6.49 -13.89
N VAL A 83 4.41 -5.91 -13.10
CA VAL A 83 5.81 -6.32 -13.00
C VAL A 83 6.09 -6.69 -11.56
N ALA A 84 6.41 -7.96 -11.31
CA ALA A 84 6.95 -8.43 -10.03
C ALA A 84 8.48 -8.41 -10.12
N PHE A 85 9.13 -8.03 -9.06
CA PHE A 85 10.60 -8.04 -8.97
C PHE A 85 11.06 -8.33 -7.56
N ILE A 86 12.22 -8.94 -7.47
CA ILE A 86 12.89 -9.31 -6.23
C ILE A 86 14.25 -8.64 -6.23
N ILE A 87 14.56 -7.97 -5.15
CA ILE A 87 15.80 -7.19 -4.98
C ILE A 87 16.59 -7.79 -3.83
N ASP A 88 17.86 -8.06 -4.06
CA ASP A 88 18.82 -8.33 -2.98
C ASP A 88 19.16 -7.03 -2.25
N VAL A 89 18.89 -6.98 -0.96
CA VAL A 89 19.07 -5.77 -0.13
C VAL A 89 20.55 -5.39 0.00
N PHE A 90 21.47 -6.37 0.00
CA PHE A 90 22.90 -6.10 0.10
C PHE A 90 23.46 -5.46 -1.18
N ALA A 91 23.19 -6.06 -2.32
CA ALA A 91 23.75 -5.62 -3.61
C ALA A 91 22.90 -4.51 -4.25
N GLY A 92 21.64 -4.37 -3.85
CA GLY A 92 20.70 -3.42 -4.48
C GLY A 92 20.35 -3.78 -5.92
N CYS A 93 20.55 -5.04 -6.32
CA CYS A 93 20.29 -5.52 -7.68
C CYS A 93 19.00 -6.37 -7.72
N ILE A 94 18.36 -6.37 -8.89
CA ILE A 94 17.21 -7.23 -9.16
C ILE A 94 17.72 -8.63 -9.45
N VAL A 95 17.35 -9.60 -8.62
CA VAL A 95 17.73 -11.01 -8.75
C VAL A 95 16.67 -11.86 -9.45
N GLY A 96 15.43 -11.40 -9.48
CA GLY A 96 14.35 -12.04 -10.22
C GLY A 96 13.27 -11.04 -10.62
N TRP A 97 12.65 -11.26 -11.77
CA TRP A 97 11.57 -10.42 -12.24
C TRP A 97 10.62 -11.17 -13.18
N ARG A 98 9.36 -10.74 -13.23
CA ARG A 98 8.35 -11.27 -14.14
C ARG A 98 7.35 -10.19 -14.52
N VAL A 99 6.87 -10.25 -15.75
CA VAL A 99 5.81 -9.38 -16.27
C VAL A 99 4.58 -10.23 -16.58
N SER A 100 3.40 -9.73 -16.21
CA SER A 100 2.13 -10.39 -16.49
C SER A 100 1.06 -9.38 -16.85
N SER A 101 0.09 -9.78 -17.65
CA SER A 101 -1.13 -9.01 -17.93
C SER A 101 -2.18 -9.14 -16.83
N SER A 102 -2.03 -10.11 -15.90
CA SER A 102 -2.92 -10.34 -14.77
C SER A 102 -2.15 -10.30 -13.45
N MET A 103 -2.83 -9.87 -12.38
CA MET A 103 -2.26 -9.77 -11.04
C MET A 103 -2.59 -11.04 -10.24
N GLU A 104 -2.07 -12.16 -10.69
CA GLU A 104 -2.20 -13.46 -10.01
C GLU A 104 -0.96 -13.76 -9.18
N THR A 105 -1.10 -14.56 -8.12
CA THR A 105 0.04 -14.93 -7.25
C THR A 105 1.14 -15.67 -8.01
N THR A 106 0.78 -16.38 -9.08
CA THR A 106 1.69 -17.19 -9.89
C THR A 106 2.85 -16.39 -10.44
N PHE A 107 2.60 -15.18 -11.00
CA PHE A 107 3.68 -14.39 -11.60
C PHE A 107 4.71 -13.87 -10.57
N VAL A 108 4.29 -13.70 -9.32
CA VAL A 108 5.20 -13.33 -8.22
C VAL A 108 6.05 -14.55 -7.82
N LEU A 109 5.43 -15.74 -7.79
CA LEU A 109 6.15 -16.99 -7.53
C LEU A 109 7.15 -17.30 -8.65
N ASP A 110 6.80 -17.05 -9.91
CA ASP A 110 7.71 -17.20 -11.05
C ASP A 110 8.95 -16.30 -10.91
N ALA A 111 8.77 -15.05 -10.46
CA ALA A 111 9.88 -14.14 -10.19
C ALA A 111 10.79 -14.65 -9.05
N LEU A 112 10.19 -15.23 -8.00
CA LEU A 112 10.94 -15.83 -6.90
C LEU A 112 11.69 -17.07 -7.34
N GLU A 113 11.06 -17.93 -8.11
CA GLU A 113 11.72 -19.13 -8.66
C GLU A 113 12.90 -18.76 -9.54
N GLN A 114 12.76 -17.76 -10.40
CA GLN A 114 13.87 -17.24 -11.18
C GLN A 114 15.03 -16.77 -10.29
N ALA A 115 14.76 -16.04 -9.21
CA ALA A 115 15.77 -15.56 -8.29
C ALA A 115 16.52 -16.73 -7.57
N LEU A 116 15.80 -17.80 -7.25
CA LEU A 116 16.40 -18.98 -6.59
C LEU A 116 17.34 -19.79 -7.49
N TRP A 117 17.15 -19.69 -8.81
CA TRP A 117 17.95 -20.44 -9.81
C TRP A 117 18.99 -19.57 -10.54
N ALA A 118 19.03 -18.28 -10.22
CA ALA A 118 20.03 -17.36 -10.75
C ALA A 118 21.35 -17.47 -10.00
#